data_63257053286df636dbe9c17f00e4c5af
#
_entry.id   63257053286df636dbe9c17f00e4c5af
#
_cell.length_a   1.000
_cell.length_b   1.000
_cell.length_c   1.000
_cell.angle_alpha   90.00
_cell.angle_beta   90.00
_cell.angle_gamma   90.00
#
_symmetry.space_group_name_H-M   'P 1'
#
loop_
_entity.id
_entity.type
_entity.pdbx_description
1 polymer ?
#
loop_
_entity_poly.entity_id
_entity_poly.type
_entity_poly.pdbx_seq_one_letter_code
_entity_poly.pdbx_strand_id
1 'polypeptide(L)'
;YSPIVKARVTTHLALKHSMEELQTAYKIITSQKDKMKDELNVGRKIQLSMLPSEFPAFPDHDEFDVYATLQPAPEFGGDFYDFFFVDDDHLALIIADVSDKGVPAALFMMISRTIFRSIAKQRKSPSQVLAETNDLLCEGNDTGMFVTAYLAFYHLPTGRLTYSNGGHNPAFLFGSNDLCRELVCKHGTALGVRPG
;
A
#
# COMPACT_ATOMS: atom_id res chain seq x y z
N TYR A 1 -29.40 -58.61 -25.75
CA TYR A 1 -28.25 -57.67 -25.90
C TYR A 1 -27.04 -58.26 -25.18
N SER A 2 -25.89 -58.29 -25.86
CA SER A 2 -24.64 -58.79 -25.24
C SER A 2 -24.30 -57.99 -23.96
N PRO A 3 -23.88 -58.60 -22.87
CA PRO A 3 -23.45 -57.93 -21.63
C PRO A 3 -22.41 -56.84 -21.88
N ILE A 4 -21.57 -57.01 -22.89
CA ILE A 4 -20.54 -56.03 -23.32
C ILE A 4 -21.19 -54.73 -23.85
N VAL A 5 -22.25 -54.83 -24.65
CA VAL A 5 -22.95 -53.63 -25.16
C VAL A 5 -23.58 -52.84 -24.03
N LYS A 6 -24.22 -53.54 -23.08
CA LYS A 6 -24.81 -52.89 -21.89
C LYS A 6 -23.76 -52.19 -21.06
N ALA A 7 -22.63 -52.81 -20.77
CA ALA A 7 -21.53 -52.23 -20.03
C ALA A 7 -20.97 -50.95 -20.72
N ARG A 8 -20.73 -51.04 -22.05
CA ARG A 8 -20.26 -49.89 -22.82
C ARG A 8 -21.24 -48.68 -22.79
N VAL A 9 -22.54 -48.97 -22.97
CA VAL A 9 -23.58 -47.91 -22.92
C VAL A 9 -23.61 -47.27 -21.54
N THR A 10 -23.58 -48.06 -20.45
CA THR A 10 -23.56 -47.53 -19.07
C THR A 10 -22.33 -46.67 -18.82
N THR A 11 -21.14 -47.11 -19.27
CA THR A 11 -19.90 -46.34 -19.12
C THR A 11 -19.96 -45.01 -19.90
N HIS A 12 -20.47 -45.05 -21.15
CA HIS A 12 -20.60 -43.82 -21.93
C HIS A 12 -21.61 -42.85 -21.35
N LEU A 13 -22.73 -43.32 -20.79
CA LEU A 13 -23.72 -42.47 -20.13
C LEU A 13 -23.15 -41.84 -18.85
N ALA A 14 -22.44 -42.66 -18.06
CA ALA A 14 -21.77 -42.13 -16.85
C ALA A 14 -20.71 -41.08 -17.20
N LEU A 15 -19.88 -41.34 -18.23
CA LEU A 15 -18.89 -40.39 -18.70
C LEU A 15 -19.53 -39.07 -19.18
N LYS A 16 -20.60 -39.19 -19.97
CA LYS A 16 -21.34 -38.03 -20.48
C LYS A 16 -21.88 -37.18 -19.30
N HIS A 17 -22.50 -37.82 -18.32
CA HIS A 17 -23.03 -37.16 -17.15
C HIS A 17 -21.92 -36.43 -16.34
N SER A 18 -20.79 -37.12 -16.07
CA SER A 18 -19.63 -36.50 -15.44
C SER A 18 -19.08 -35.30 -16.24
N MET A 19 -19.04 -35.37 -17.55
CA MET A 19 -18.60 -34.24 -18.37
C MET A 19 -19.57 -33.04 -18.30
N GLU A 20 -20.88 -33.30 -18.27
CA GLU A 20 -21.90 -32.24 -18.14
C GLU A 20 -21.82 -31.57 -16.74
N GLU A 21 -21.62 -32.36 -15.67
CA GLU A 21 -21.39 -31.85 -14.31
C GLU A 21 -20.13 -30.99 -14.24
N LEU A 22 -19.02 -31.48 -14.83
CA LEU A 22 -17.75 -30.77 -14.87
C LEU A 22 -17.87 -29.45 -15.63
N GLN A 23 -18.56 -29.44 -16.76
CA GLN A 23 -18.79 -28.21 -17.54
C GLN A 23 -19.62 -27.20 -16.74
N THR A 24 -20.63 -27.67 -16.02
CA THR A 24 -21.46 -26.81 -15.17
C THR A 24 -20.66 -26.21 -14.02
N ALA A 25 -19.89 -27.06 -13.31
CA ALA A 25 -19.00 -26.60 -12.24
C ALA A 25 -17.97 -25.58 -12.75
N TYR A 26 -17.36 -25.84 -13.91
CA TYR A 26 -16.41 -24.93 -14.54
C TYR A 26 -17.02 -23.55 -14.85
N LYS A 27 -18.24 -23.52 -15.40
CA LYS A 27 -18.95 -22.25 -15.66
C LYS A 27 -19.22 -21.47 -14.38
N ILE A 28 -19.64 -22.15 -13.30
CA ILE A 28 -19.90 -21.53 -12.01
C ILE A 28 -18.60 -20.93 -11.45
N ILE A 29 -17.51 -21.72 -11.43
CA ILE A 29 -16.21 -21.26 -10.93
C ILE A 29 -15.70 -20.05 -11.72
N THR A 30 -15.82 -20.09 -13.05
CA THR A 30 -15.38 -18.98 -13.90
C THR A 30 -16.18 -17.72 -13.58
N SER A 31 -17.50 -17.83 -13.49
CA SER A 31 -18.37 -16.69 -13.15
C SER A 31 -18.05 -16.10 -11.76
N GLN A 32 -17.81 -16.94 -10.76
CA GLN A 32 -17.42 -16.50 -9.41
C GLN A 32 -16.05 -15.82 -9.42
N LYS A 33 -15.07 -16.36 -10.16
CA LYS A 33 -13.75 -15.77 -10.33
C LYS A 33 -13.84 -14.39 -10.97
N ASP A 34 -14.62 -14.22 -12.01
CA ASP A 34 -14.79 -12.94 -12.70
C ASP A 34 -15.42 -11.91 -11.76
N LYS A 35 -16.50 -12.28 -11.04
CA LYS A 35 -17.12 -11.42 -10.05
C LYS A 35 -16.13 -10.98 -8.94
N MET A 36 -15.37 -11.92 -8.41
CA MET A 36 -14.35 -11.61 -7.38
C MET A 36 -13.29 -10.66 -7.92
N LYS A 37 -12.84 -10.85 -9.17
CA LYS A 37 -11.89 -9.96 -9.84
C LYS A 37 -12.43 -8.54 -9.98
N ASP A 38 -13.70 -8.39 -10.31
CA ASP A 38 -14.34 -7.08 -10.42
C ASP A 38 -14.44 -6.38 -9.07
N GLU A 39 -14.81 -7.10 -8.00
CA GLU A 39 -14.85 -6.57 -6.63
C GLU A 39 -13.45 -6.12 -6.17
N LEU A 40 -12.41 -6.91 -6.43
CA LEU A 40 -11.03 -6.55 -6.14
C LEU A 40 -10.57 -5.32 -6.94
N ASN A 41 -10.95 -5.19 -8.20
CA ASN A 41 -10.64 -4.02 -9.02
C ASN A 41 -11.28 -2.73 -8.44
N VAL A 42 -12.50 -2.81 -7.91
CA VAL A 42 -13.13 -1.68 -7.22
C VAL A 42 -12.34 -1.31 -5.97
N GLY A 43 -11.98 -2.28 -5.13
CA GLY A 43 -11.16 -2.05 -3.94
C GLY A 43 -9.83 -1.38 -4.28
N ARG A 44 -9.15 -1.84 -5.34
CA ARG A 44 -7.90 -1.22 -5.83
C ARG A 44 -8.09 0.23 -6.27
N LYS A 45 -9.17 0.54 -6.97
CA LYS A 45 -9.47 1.93 -7.36
C LYS A 45 -9.66 2.83 -6.14
N ILE A 46 -10.34 2.33 -5.11
CA ILE A 46 -10.51 3.06 -3.84
C ILE A 46 -9.13 3.30 -3.19
N GLN A 47 -8.29 2.28 -3.08
CA GLN A 47 -6.95 2.40 -2.54
C GLN A 47 -6.13 3.49 -3.27
N LEU A 48 -6.07 3.42 -4.59
CA LEU A 48 -5.29 4.36 -5.41
C LEU A 48 -5.86 5.78 -5.35
N SER A 49 -7.17 5.94 -5.21
CA SER A 49 -7.80 7.27 -5.07
C SER A 49 -7.45 7.98 -3.76
N MET A 50 -6.92 7.27 -2.78
CA MET A 50 -6.44 7.87 -1.54
C MET A 50 -5.08 8.56 -1.71
N LEU A 51 -4.29 8.17 -2.71
CA LEU A 51 -2.97 8.74 -2.95
C LEU A 51 -3.07 10.02 -3.78
N PRO A 52 -2.22 11.02 -3.52
CA PRO A 52 -2.12 12.18 -4.38
C PRO A 52 -1.75 11.75 -5.81
N SER A 53 -2.54 12.17 -6.80
CA SER A 53 -2.36 11.74 -8.20
C SER A 53 -2.38 12.88 -9.21
N GLU A 54 -2.68 14.10 -8.76
CA GLU A 54 -2.69 15.30 -9.61
C GLU A 54 -1.38 16.04 -9.47
N PHE A 55 -0.77 16.42 -10.60
CA PHE A 55 0.50 17.14 -10.67
C PHE A 55 0.41 18.28 -11.70
N PRO A 56 1.01 19.47 -11.42
CA PRO A 56 1.75 19.82 -10.21
C PRO A 56 0.87 19.77 -8.96
N ALA A 57 1.42 19.25 -7.86
CA ALA A 57 0.65 19.00 -6.64
C ALA A 57 0.23 20.29 -5.91
N PHE A 58 1.05 21.33 -6.04
CA PHE A 58 0.87 22.64 -5.41
C PHE A 58 1.11 23.75 -6.43
N PRO A 59 0.17 24.00 -7.34
CA PRO A 59 0.38 24.93 -8.46
C PRO A 59 0.57 26.40 -8.03
N ASP A 60 0.20 26.74 -6.80
CA ASP A 60 0.35 28.10 -6.24
C ASP A 60 1.70 28.32 -5.54
N HIS A 61 2.60 27.32 -5.57
CA HIS A 61 3.92 27.35 -4.94
C HIS A 61 5.02 27.24 -6.00
N ASP A 62 5.72 28.34 -6.28
CA ASP A 62 6.81 28.40 -7.26
C ASP A 62 8.18 28.02 -6.63
N GLU A 63 8.28 27.97 -5.29
CA GLU A 63 9.51 27.74 -4.55
C GLU A 63 9.94 26.26 -4.47
N PHE A 64 9.04 25.32 -4.78
CA PHE A 64 9.33 23.89 -4.84
C PHE A 64 8.38 23.18 -5.80
N ASP A 65 8.78 21.99 -6.22
CA ASP A 65 7.91 21.05 -6.95
C ASP A 65 7.98 19.66 -6.30
N VAL A 66 6.86 18.93 -6.33
CA VAL A 66 6.74 17.56 -5.82
C VAL A 66 6.20 16.68 -6.91
N TYR A 67 6.89 15.60 -7.17
CA TYR A 67 6.43 14.54 -8.06
C TYR A 67 6.54 13.18 -7.38
N ALA A 68 5.52 12.37 -7.53
CA ALA A 68 5.52 10.98 -7.06
C ALA A 68 4.79 10.09 -8.05
N THR A 69 5.22 8.85 -8.12
CA THR A 69 4.58 7.82 -8.93
C THR A 69 4.58 6.50 -8.19
N LEU A 70 3.49 5.77 -8.29
CA LEU A 70 3.36 4.41 -7.81
C LEU A 70 3.01 3.51 -8.99
N GLN A 71 3.84 2.51 -9.25
CA GLN A 71 3.54 1.48 -10.22
C GLN A 71 3.02 0.24 -9.45
N PRO A 72 1.70 0.13 -9.30
CA PRO A 72 1.14 -0.94 -8.49
C PRO A 72 1.38 -2.29 -9.14
N ALA A 73 1.67 -3.30 -8.31
CA ALA A 73 1.65 -4.70 -8.72
C ALA A 73 0.26 -5.07 -9.32
N PRO A 74 0.13 -6.15 -10.10
CA PRO A 74 -1.15 -6.60 -10.64
C PRO A 74 -2.22 -6.83 -9.57
N GLU A 75 -1.79 -7.19 -8.36
CA GLU A 75 -2.59 -7.31 -7.16
C GLU A 75 -2.51 -6.02 -6.31
N PHE A 76 -3.21 -5.97 -5.18
CA PHE A 76 -3.11 -4.88 -4.21
C PHE A 76 -1.68 -4.74 -3.69
N GLY A 77 -1.18 -3.50 -3.62
CA GLY A 77 0.12 -3.17 -3.03
C GLY A 77 0.01 -2.64 -1.61
N GLY A 78 1.06 -2.83 -0.83
CA GLY A 78 1.25 -2.21 0.48
C GLY A 78 1.96 -0.85 0.42
N ASP A 79 2.67 -0.60 -0.68
CA ASP A 79 3.42 0.63 -0.89
C ASP A 79 2.52 1.86 -0.98
N PHE A 80 2.97 2.97 -0.40
CA PHE A 80 2.32 4.25 -0.58
C PHE A 80 3.29 5.42 -0.39
N TYR A 81 2.89 6.55 -0.95
CA TYR A 81 3.44 7.86 -0.64
C TYR A 81 2.30 8.80 -0.23
N ASP A 82 2.63 9.85 0.49
CA ASP A 82 1.73 10.98 0.72
C ASP A 82 2.53 12.27 0.85
N PHE A 83 1.92 13.38 0.50
CA PHE A 83 2.45 14.71 0.72
C PHE A 83 1.30 15.68 0.97
N PHE A 84 1.47 16.52 1.96
CA PHE A 84 0.44 17.48 2.36
C PHE A 84 1.03 18.53 3.31
N PHE A 85 0.39 19.67 3.37
CA PHE A 85 0.73 20.67 4.36
C PHE A 85 0.27 20.27 5.76
N VAL A 86 1.20 20.32 6.72
CA VAL A 86 0.95 20.15 8.15
C VAL A 86 0.39 21.45 8.72
N ASP A 87 0.98 22.55 8.30
CA ASP A 87 0.58 23.95 8.52
C ASP A 87 1.03 24.78 7.33
N ASP A 88 0.90 26.10 7.41
CA ASP A 88 1.18 27.02 6.28
C ASP A 88 2.66 26.97 5.83
N ASP A 89 3.57 26.57 6.68
CA ASP A 89 5.02 26.59 6.45
C ASP A 89 5.66 25.21 6.30
N HIS A 90 4.97 24.13 6.66
CA HIS A 90 5.55 22.78 6.70
C HIS A 90 4.85 21.82 5.77
N LEU A 91 5.59 21.32 4.80
CA LEU A 91 5.19 20.23 3.90
C LEU A 91 5.66 18.89 4.46
N ALA A 92 4.73 17.98 4.71
CA ALA A 92 5.03 16.58 5.02
C ALA A 92 5.24 15.77 3.74
N LEU A 93 6.26 14.93 3.75
CA LEU A 93 6.59 13.97 2.70
C LEU A 93 6.72 12.60 3.35
N ILE A 94 5.95 11.62 2.86
CA ILE A 94 5.93 10.25 3.39
C ILE A 94 6.15 9.29 2.23
N ILE A 95 7.02 8.30 2.45
CA ILE A 95 7.12 7.09 1.65
C ILE A 95 7.15 5.90 2.58
N ALA A 96 6.39 4.86 2.27
CA ALA A 96 6.21 3.72 3.15
C ALA A 96 5.89 2.45 2.37
N ASP A 97 6.26 1.31 2.98
CA ASP A 97 6.04 -0.03 2.44
C ASP A 97 5.51 -0.94 3.55
N VAL A 98 4.34 -1.51 3.32
CA VAL A 98 3.67 -2.45 4.23
C VAL A 98 4.12 -3.87 3.93
N SER A 99 4.36 -4.64 4.97
CA SER A 99 4.64 -6.08 4.86
C SER A 99 3.55 -6.83 4.10
N ASP A 100 3.93 -7.90 3.44
CA ASP A 100 3.04 -8.73 2.62
C ASP A 100 2.47 -8.02 1.37
N LYS A 101 1.45 -8.61 0.79
CA LYS A 101 0.75 -8.12 -0.41
C LYS A 101 -0.71 -8.56 -0.42
N GLY A 102 -1.45 -8.06 -1.39
CA GLY A 102 -2.87 -8.38 -1.52
C GLY A 102 -3.76 -7.51 -0.63
N VAL A 103 -4.98 -7.96 -0.41
CA VAL A 103 -6.01 -7.21 0.34
C VAL A 103 -5.59 -6.84 1.76
N PRO A 104 -4.96 -7.73 2.56
CA PRO A 104 -4.51 -7.37 3.90
C PRO A 104 -3.53 -6.20 3.91
N ALA A 105 -2.52 -6.24 3.02
CA ALA A 105 -1.54 -5.16 2.90
C ALA A 105 -2.19 -3.83 2.47
N ALA A 106 -3.14 -3.87 1.54
CA ALA A 106 -3.90 -2.70 1.12
C ALA A 106 -4.70 -2.07 2.26
N LEU A 107 -5.37 -2.88 3.08
CA LEU A 107 -6.13 -2.40 4.23
C LEU A 107 -5.21 -1.78 5.28
N PHE A 108 -4.10 -2.45 5.60
CA PHE A 108 -3.11 -1.94 6.55
C PHE A 108 -2.45 -0.64 6.05
N MET A 109 -2.19 -0.53 4.75
CA MET A 109 -1.72 0.70 4.10
C MET A 109 -2.69 1.86 4.31
N MET A 110 -3.98 1.65 4.06
CA MET A 110 -5.00 2.69 4.22
C MET A 110 -5.09 3.18 5.67
N ILE A 111 -5.03 2.26 6.63
CA ILE A 111 -5.01 2.56 8.06
C ILE A 111 -3.74 3.36 8.40
N SER A 112 -2.56 2.84 8.02
CA SER A 112 -1.27 3.47 8.29
C SER A 112 -1.21 4.89 7.75
N ARG A 113 -1.56 5.09 6.47
CA ARG A 113 -1.61 6.41 5.84
C ARG A 113 -2.53 7.38 6.57
N THR A 114 -3.70 6.92 6.98
CA THR A 114 -4.68 7.75 7.69
C THR A 114 -4.16 8.18 9.05
N ILE A 115 -3.54 7.27 9.80
CA ILE A 115 -2.92 7.55 11.11
C ILE A 115 -1.77 8.55 10.93
N PHE A 116 -0.84 8.31 10.01
CA PHE A 116 0.27 9.23 9.72
C PHE A 116 -0.23 10.65 9.47
N ARG A 117 -1.20 10.80 8.58
CA ARG A 117 -1.75 12.10 8.20
C ARG A 117 -2.44 12.80 9.38
N SER A 118 -3.14 12.05 10.22
CA SER A 118 -3.82 12.57 11.39
C SER A 118 -2.85 13.08 12.46
N ILE A 119 -1.79 12.29 12.77
CA ILE A 119 -0.82 12.64 13.80
C ILE A 119 0.10 13.77 13.32
N ALA A 120 0.56 13.73 12.06
CA ALA A 120 1.42 14.76 11.50
C ALA A 120 0.79 16.16 11.61
N LYS A 121 -0.52 16.29 11.40
CA LYS A 121 -1.27 17.56 11.55
C LYS A 121 -1.31 18.11 12.97
N GLN A 122 -0.86 17.37 13.98
CA GLN A 122 -0.76 17.86 15.36
C GLN A 122 0.53 18.63 15.64
N ARG A 123 1.31 19.01 14.61
CA ARG A 123 2.55 19.82 14.69
C ARG A 123 3.66 19.17 15.52
N LYS A 124 3.76 17.85 15.47
CA LYS A 124 4.79 17.06 16.15
C LYS A 124 6.03 16.92 15.26
N SER A 125 7.17 16.58 15.85
CA SER A 125 8.36 16.24 15.07
C SER A 125 8.15 14.92 14.28
N PRO A 126 8.88 14.68 13.18
CA PRO A 126 8.79 13.41 12.44
C PRO A 126 8.98 12.18 13.32
N SER A 127 9.89 12.23 14.29
CA SER A 127 10.12 11.09 15.20
C SER A 127 8.95 10.82 16.12
N GLN A 128 8.30 11.86 16.64
CA GLN A 128 7.09 11.72 17.46
C GLN A 128 5.93 11.17 16.65
N VAL A 129 5.78 11.62 15.39
CA VAL A 129 4.76 11.08 14.49
C VAL A 129 4.97 9.59 14.26
N LEU A 130 6.22 9.15 13.98
CA LEU A 130 6.52 7.74 13.79
C LEU A 130 6.23 6.92 15.07
N ALA A 131 6.65 7.43 16.25
CA ALA A 131 6.44 6.73 17.50
C ALA A 131 4.95 6.54 17.82
N GLU A 132 4.15 7.59 17.74
CA GLU A 132 2.71 7.50 18.02
C GLU A 132 1.97 6.68 16.95
N THR A 133 2.40 6.77 15.68
CA THR A 133 1.86 5.89 14.62
C THR A 133 2.17 4.43 14.94
N ASN A 134 3.40 4.13 15.38
CA ASN A 134 3.80 2.79 15.81
C ASN A 134 2.87 2.25 16.90
N ASP A 135 2.65 3.03 17.95
CA ASP A 135 1.84 2.59 19.09
C ASP A 135 0.41 2.29 18.67
N LEU A 136 -0.21 3.17 17.86
CA LEU A 136 -1.56 2.94 17.32
C LEU A 136 -1.63 1.75 16.37
N LEU A 137 -0.60 1.51 15.56
CA LEU A 137 -0.56 0.34 14.68
C LEU A 137 -0.35 -0.97 15.44
N CYS A 138 0.27 -0.94 16.62
CA CYS A 138 0.38 -2.11 17.47
C CYS A 138 -0.94 -2.49 18.15
N GLU A 139 -1.86 -1.53 18.34
CA GLU A 139 -3.16 -1.79 18.94
C GLU A 139 -4.01 -2.70 18.02
N GLY A 140 -4.38 -3.90 18.48
CA GLY A 140 -5.21 -4.84 17.74
C GLY A 140 -4.56 -5.45 16.49
N ASN A 141 -3.24 -5.41 16.39
CA ASN A 141 -2.48 -5.99 15.28
C ASN A 141 -2.17 -7.48 15.49
N ASP A 142 -3.20 -8.29 15.64
CA ASP A 142 -3.07 -9.74 15.84
C ASP A 142 -2.46 -10.46 14.62
N THR A 143 -2.47 -9.82 13.46
CA THR A 143 -1.91 -10.35 12.21
C THR A 143 -0.40 -10.18 12.12
N GLY A 144 0.21 -9.38 12.99
CA GLY A 144 1.65 -9.10 12.98
C GLY A 144 2.13 -8.34 11.74
N MET A 145 1.25 -7.60 11.07
CA MET A 145 1.62 -6.75 9.94
C MET A 145 2.44 -5.54 10.42
N PHE A 146 3.31 -5.05 9.58
CA PHE A 146 4.14 -3.90 9.88
C PHE A 146 4.31 -3.00 8.65
N VAL A 147 4.75 -1.79 8.87
CA VAL A 147 5.07 -0.84 7.81
C VAL A 147 6.43 -0.21 8.05
N THR A 148 7.26 -0.17 7.01
CA THR A 148 8.45 0.68 7.00
C THR A 148 8.07 2.06 6.48
N ALA A 149 8.61 3.12 7.08
CA ALA A 149 8.26 4.48 6.68
C ALA A 149 9.43 5.43 6.78
N TYR A 150 9.56 6.32 5.80
CA TYR A 150 10.39 7.50 5.84
C TYR A 150 9.49 8.73 5.85
N LEU A 151 9.58 9.54 6.90
CA LEU A 151 8.81 10.77 7.07
C LEU A 151 9.74 11.96 7.14
N ALA A 152 9.48 12.96 6.30
CA ALA A 152 10.20 14.23 6.33
C ALA A 152 9.22 15.41 6.38
N PHE A 153 9.63 16.47 7.09
CA PHE A 153 8.98 17.77 7.08
C PHE A 153 9.93 18.80 6.47
N TYR A 154 9.47 19.42 5.41
CA TYR A 154 10.18 20.50 4.75
C TYR A 154 9.57 21.84 5.18
N HIS A 155 10.39 22.69 5.82
CA HIS A 155 9.99 24.02 6.24
C HIS A 155 10.29 25.01 5.14
N LEU A 156 9.27 25.51 4.47
CA LEU A 156 9.37 26.35 3.28
C LEU A 156 10.23 27.61 3.48
N PRO A 157 9.98 28.44 4.53
CA PRO A 157 10.71 29.70 4.69
C PRO A 157 12.23 29.55 4.87
N THR A 158 12.70 28.42 5.37
CA THR A 158 14.13 28.21 5.67
C THR A 158 14.82 27.15 4.83
N GLY A 159 14.07 26.40 4.05
CA GLY A 159 14.59 25.22 3.31
C GLY A 159 15.06 24.09 4.23
N ARG A 160 14.71 24.12 5.52
CA ARG A 160 15.12 23.06 6.47
C ARG A 160 14.30 21.80 6.25
N LEU A 161 15.00 20.68 6.08
CA LEU A 161 14.40 19.34 6.06
C LEU A 161 14.68 18.65 7.39
N THR A 162 13.63 18.27 8.11
CA THR A 162 13.70 17.40 9.29
C THR A 162 13.06 16.06 8.95
N TYR A 163 13.68 14.94 9.36
CA TYR A 163 13.18 13.63 8.96
C TYR A 163 13.42 12.56 10.02
N SER A 164 12.69 11.47 9.93
CA SER A 164 12.84 10.27 10.73
C SER A 164 12.55 9.03 9.88
N ASN A 165 13.20 7.91 10.23
CA ASN A 165 13.13 6.68 9.48
C ASN A 165 12.73 5.51 10.38
N GLY A 166 11.60 4.88 10.08
CA GLY A 166 11.07 3.68 10.71
C GLY A 166 11.35 2.44 9.86
N GLY A 167 12.63 2.07 9.70
CA GLY A 167 13.03 0.85 9.01
C GLY A 167 12.92 0.88 7.47
N HIS A 168 12.70 2.04 6.86
CA HIS A 168 12.61 2.20 5.41
C HIS A 168 13.98 2.50 4.78
N ASN A 169 14.09 2.37 3.46
CA ASN A 169 15.28 2.78 2.73
C ASN A 169 15.53 4.28 2.91
N PRO A 170 16.81 4.71 3.01
CA PRO A 170 17.15 6.11 3.17
C PRO A 170 16.84 6.93 1.92
N ALA A 171 16.57 8.22 2.12
CA ALA A 171 16.42 9.17 1.03
C ALA A 171 17.79 9.67 0.52
N PHE A 172 17.81 10.14 -0.72
CA PHE A 172 18.99 10.75 -1.34
C PHE A 172 18.75 12.24 -1.57
N LEU A 173 19.75 13.06 -1.26
CA LEU A 173 19.77 14.47 -1.54
C LEU A 173 20.76 14.76 -2.65
N PHE A 174 20.27 15.38 -3.73
CA PHE A 174 21.07 15.87 -4.83
C PHE A 174 21.30 17.37 -4.68
N GLY A 175 22.55 17.79 -4.66
CA GLY A 175 22.91 19.19 -4.61
C GLY A 175 23.05 19.80 -6.03
N SER A 176 23.13 21.12 -6.12
CA SER A 176 23.31 21.86 -7.38
C SER A 176 24.62 21.54 -8.14
N ASN A 177 25.55 20.86 -7.51
CA ASN A 177 26.84 20.43 -8.04
C ASN A 177 26.89 18.94 -8.41
N ASP A 178 25.75 18.32 -8.65
CA ASP A 178 25.56 16.89 -8.94
C ASP A 178 26.08 15.93 -7.86
N LEU A 179 26.41 16.45 -6.67
CA LEU A 179 26.77 15.60 -5.54
C LEU A 179 25.50 14.99 -4.94
N CYS A 180 25.46 13.67 -4.98
CA CYS A 180 24.44 12.86 -4.32
C CYS A 180 24.95 12.44 -2.93
N ARG A 181 24.13 12.66 -1.90
CA ARG A 181 24.39 12.13 -0.56
C ARG A 181 23.16 11.42 -0.01
N GLU A 182 23.40 10.33 0.66
CA GLU A 182 22.38 9.62 1.40
C GLU A 182 22.07 10.37 2.69
N LEU A 183 20.77 10.53 2.99
CA LEU A 183 20.28 11.11 4.25
C LEU A 183 20.19 10.02 5.31
N VAL A 184 21.33 9.72 5.94
CA VAL A 184 21.42 8.69 6.98
C VAL A 184 20.96 9.26 8.31
N CYS A 185 20.07 8.53 9.00
CA CYS A 185 19.73 8.79 10.40
C CYS A 185 19.81 7.47 11.20
N LYS A 186 19.71 7.55 12.52
CA LYS A 186 19.52 6.32 13.31
C LYS A 186 18.21 5.69 12.87
N HIS A 187 18.30 4.49 12.31
CA HIS A 187 17.13 3.75 11.88
C HIS A 187 16.33 3.29 13.12
N GLY A 188 15.03 3.60 13.12
CA GLY A 188 14.06 2.89 13.93
C GLY A 188 13.78 1.50 13.32
N THR A 189 13.06 0.68 14.04
CA THR A 189 12.43 -0.55 13.50
C THR A 189 11.21 -0.19 12.66
N ALA A 190 10.75 -1.12 11.82
CA ALA A 190 9.43 -1.00 11.19
C ALA A 190 8.33 -0.79 12.25
N LEU A 191 7.28 -0.07 11.88
CA LEU A 191 6.18 0.31 12.76
C LEU A 191 5.11 -0.78 12.79
N GLY A 192 4.48 -0.96 13.94
CA GLY A 192 3.47 -2.02 14.17
C GLY A 192 4.06 -3.34 14.66
N VAL A 193 5.39 -3.43 14.85
CA VAL A 193 6.06 -4.65 15.33
C VAL A 193 5.95 -4.80 16.84
N ARG A 194 6.17 -3.72 17.57
CA ARG A 194 6.09 -3.66 19.03
C ARG A 194 5.85 -2.23 19.51
N PRO A 195 5.09 -2.01 20.58
CA PRO A 195 4.91 -0.69 21.15
C PRO A 195 6.20 -0.16 21.80
N GLY A 196 6.34 1.18 21.89
CA GLY A 196 7.42 1.90 22.56
C GLY A 196 8.49 2.45 21.69
#